data_966591b0b3a91070091901235bff5463
#
_entry.id   966591b0b3a91070091901235bff5463
#
_cell.length_a   1.000
_cell.length_b   1.000
_cell.length_c   1.000
_cell.angle_alpha   90.00
_cell.angle_beta   90.00
_cell.angle_gamma   90.00
#
_symmetry.space_group_name_H-M   'P 1'
#
loop_
_entity.id
_entity.type
_entity.pdbx_description
1 polymer ?
#
loop_
_entity_poly.entity_id
_entity_poly.type
_entity_poly.pdbx_seq_one_letter_code
_entity_poly.pdbx_strand_id
1 'polypeptide(L)'
;IHDHGAGGHLNCLSELVEATGGHIDMSQLPVGDPTLSAKEIVGNESQERMGLLMKEEDVARVQRIADRERSPMYVVGETTNDMKFVFEQADGVKPIDIKLEYMFGKPPRTIMKDHTVEETYAPVVYKESELHHYLENVLQLEAVACKDWLTNKVDRSVTGKVARQQCQGELQLPLSDLGAVALDYRGKAGIATSIGHAPVSYTHLRDHETVL
;
A
#
# COMPACT_ATOMS: atom_id res chain seq x y z
N ILE A 1 8.62 1.00 14.59
CA ILE A 1 8.72 1.01 13.14
C ILE A 1 7.37 1.33 12.55
N HIS A 2 7.34 2.22 11.59
CA HIS A 2 6.14 2.69 10.92
C HIS A 2 6.40 2.85 9.41
N ASP A 3 5.43 2.56 8.56
CA ASP A 3 5.56 2.76 7.12
C ASP A 3 5.24 4.21 6.72
N HIS A 4 5.79 4.63 5.59
CA HIS A 4 5.45 5.90 4.97
C HIS A 4 4.26 5.70 4.02
N GLY A 5 3.05 5.82 4.57
CA GLY A 5 1.81 5.81 3.81
C GLY A 5 1.28 7.20 3.53
N ALA A 6 -0.04 7.33 3.56
CA ALA A 6 -0.75 8.60 3.38
C ALA A 6 -0.27 9.66 4.37
N GLY A 7 -0.07 10.89 3.89
CA GLY A 7 0.46 11.99 4.67
C GLY A 7 2.00 12.02 4.78
N GLY A 8 2.68 11.06 4.19
CA GLY A 8 4.14 11.06 4.02
C GLY A 8 4.95 11.12 5.31
N HIS A 9 6.02 11.92 5.30
CA HIS A 9 6.89 12.10 6.46
C HIS A 9 6.15 12.64 7.68
N LEU A 10 5.16 13.50 7.46
CA LEU A 10 4.38 14.09 8.53
C LEU A 10 3.71 13.00 9.37
N ASN A 11 2.96 12.13 8.71
CA ASN A 11 2.17 11.10 9.40
C ASN A 11 3.08 10.05 10.03
N CYS A 12 3.96 9.45 9.24
CA CYS A 12 4.86 8.41 9.71
C CYS A 12 5.70 8.84 10.92
N LEU A 13 6.36 10.00 10.85
CA LEU A 13 7.28 10.43 11.89
C LEU A 13 6.55 10.96 13.12
N SER A 14 5.39 11.61 12.97
CA SER A 14 4.60 12.05 14.13
C SER A 14 4.06 10.88 14.93
N GLU A 15 3.59 9.83 14.28
CA GLU A 15 3.11 8.62 14.96
C GLU A 15 4.22 7.88 15.71
N LEU A 16 5.44 7.86 15.14
CA LEU A 16 6.60 7.27 15.83
C LEU A 16 6.95 7.97 17.14
N VAL A 17 6.74 9.29 17.23
CA VAL A 17 7.10 10.10 18.39
C VAL A 17 5.89 10.56 19.20
N GLU A 18 4.72 9.99 18.97
CA GLU A 18 3.45 10.37 19.62
C GLU A 18 3.54 10.42 21.15
N ALA A 19 4.32 9.51 21.75
CA ALA A 19 4.46 9.41 23.20
C ALA A 19 5.53 10.36 23.79
N THR A 20 6.35 11.00 22.97
CA THR A 20 7.53 11.74 23.45
C THR A 20 7.64 13.14 22.87
N GLY A 21 7.25 13.32 21.64
CA GLY A 21 7.68 14.46 20.84
C GLY A 21 8.97 14.16 20.08
N GLY A 22 9.21 14.95 19.05
CA GLY A 22 10.39 14.77 18.20
C GLY A 22 10.73 16.00 17.39
N HIS A 23 12.00 16.12 17.07
CA HIS A 23 12.58 17.16 16.24
C HIS A 23 13.20 16.52 14.99
N ILE A 24 12.74 16.96 13.83
CA ILE A 24 13.16 16.45 12.53
C ILE A 24 13.95 17.53 11.79
N ASP A 25 15.18 17.24 11.46
CA ASP A 25 16.05 18.06 10.61
C ASP A 25 15.71 17.75 9.14
N MET A 26 15.05 18.68 8.48
CA MET A 26 14.64 18.52 7.07
C MET A 26 15.83 18.42 6.12
N SER A 27 17.00 18.91 6.51
CA SER A 27 18.20 18.82 5.68
C SER A 27 18.72 17.37 5.54
N GLN A 28 18.34 16.49 6.46
CA GLN A 28 18.69 15.07 6.44
C GLN A 28 17.67 14.20 5.67
N LEU A 29 16.54 14.76 5.30
CA LEU A 29 15.55 14.02 4.50
C LEU A 29 16.08 13.84 3.06
N PRO A 30 15.99 12.64 2.49
CA PRO A 30 16.37 12.42 1.10
C PRO A 30 15.34 13.05 0.17
N VAL A 31 15.75 14.08 -0.56
CA VAL A 31 14.90 14.79 -1.51
C VAL A 31 15.42 14.56 -2.93
N GLY A 32 14.60 13.98 -3.79
CA GLY A 32 14.95 13.69 -5.18
C GLY A 32 14.79 14.89 -6.10
N ASP A 33 13.86 15.79 -5.79
CA ASP A 33 13.62 17.03 -6.53
C ASP A 33 13.90 18.25 -5.65
N PRO A 34 14.97 19.01 -5.92
CA PRO A 34 15.35 20.16 -5.10
C PRO A 34 14.41 21.38 -5.27
N THR A 35 13.44 21.31 -6.18
CA THR A 35 12.46 22.38 -6.38
C THR A 35 11.25 22.26 -5.47
N LEU A 36 11.12 21.16 -4.72
CA LEU A 36 10.02 20.95 -3.80
C LEU A 36 10.07 21.96 -2.63
N SER A 37 8.92 22.53 -2.32
CA SER A 37 8.74 23.34 -1.12
C SER A 37 8.76 22.48 0.14
N ALA A 38 9.01 23.08 1.29
CA ALA A 38 8.96 22.40 2.59
C ALA A 38 7.63 21.66 2.80
N LYS A 39 6.50 22.23 2.38
CA LYS A 39 5.18 21.60 2.48
C LYS A 39 5.10 20.33 1.64
N GLU A 40 5.62 20.34 0.45
CA GLU A 40 5.62 19.19 -0.44
C GLU A 40 6.56 18.09 0.07
N ILE A 41 7.72 18.44 0.63
CA ILE A 41 8.66 17.49 1.24
C ILE A 41 7.99 16.80 2.43
N VAL A 42 7.39 17.56 3.33
CA VAL A 42 6.77 17.04 4.56
C VAL A 42 5.61 16.09 4.26
N GLY A 43 4.77 16.42 3.28
CA GLY A 43 3.62 15.62 2.86
C GLY A 43 3.92 14.56 1.80
N ASN A 44 5.17 14.36 1.42
CA ASN A 44 5.55 13.47 0.34
C ASN A 44 5.30 11.99 0.71
N GLU A 45 4.36 11.38 0.03
CA GLU A 45 4.00 9.96 0.19
C GLU A 45 4.98 9.03 -0.53
N SER A 46 6.27 9.22 -0.39
CA SER A 46 7.26 8.29 -0.95
C SER A 46 7.10 6.91 -0.32
N GLN A 47 6.23 6.11 -0.90
CA GLN A 47 5.91 4.76 -0.45
C GLN A 47 7.15 3.85 -0.48
N GLU A 48 7.03 2.65 0.10
CA GLU A 48 8.14 1.69 0.27
C GLU A 48 9.29 2.22 1.16
N ARG A 49 9.01 3.20 2.00
CA ARG A 49 9.90 3.68 3.06
C ARG A 49 9.38 3.27 4.43
N MET A 50 10.30 3.15 5.37
CA MET A 50 9.99 2.83 6.76
C MET A 50 10.61 3.86 7.68
N GLY A 51 9.82 4.37 8.62
CA GLY A 51 10.32 5.15 9.75
C GLY A 51 10.73 4.21 10.88
N LEU A 52 11.86 4.47 11.48
CA LEU A 52 12.40 3.70 12.60
C LEU A 52 12.69 4.63 13.78
N LEU A 53 12.29 4.20 14.96
CA LEU A 53 12.73 4.79 16.21
C LEU A 53 13.59 3.76 16.93
N MET A 54 14.81 4.14 17.28
CA MET A 54 15.79 3.27 17.93
C MET A 54 16.68 4.05 18.87
N LYS A 55 17.43 3.34 19.70
CA LYS A 55 18.46 3.95 20.53
C LYS A 55 19.67 4.34 19.69
N GLU A 56 20.35 5.40 20.08
CA GLU A 56 21.56 5.89 19.41
C GLU A 56 22.63 4.80 19.29
N GLU A 57 22.80 3.97 20.33
CA GLU A 57 23.76 2.85 20.35
C GLU A 57 23.51 1.80 19.26
N ASP A 58 22.27 1.66 18.77
CA ASP A 58 21.89 0.70 17.75
C ASP A 58 22.03 1.24 16.32
N VAL A 59 22.11 2.56 16.14
CA VAL A 59 22.15 3.21 14.82
C VAL A 59 23.25 2.64 13.93
N ALA A 60 24.47 2.57 14.44
CA ALA A 60 25.61 2.07 13.67
C ALA A 60 25.46 0.59 13.27
N ARG A 61 24.76 -0.21 14.07
CA ARG A 61 24.47 -1.61 13.76
C ARG A 61 23.44 -1.72 12.64
N VAL A 62 22.37 -0.94 12.74
CA VAL A 62 21.29 -0.95 11.72
C VAL A 62 21.79 -0.36 10.42
N GLN A 63 22.61 0.70 10.46
CA GLN A 63 23.24 1.28 9.27
C GLN A 63 24.06 0.24 8.49
N ARG A 64 24.89 -0.56 9.16
CA ARG A 64 25.66 -1.62 8.49
C ARG A 64 24.79 -2.67 7.81
N ILE A 65 23.60 -2.97 8.39
CA ILE A 65 22.66 -3.88 7.79
C ILE A 65 22.03 -3.23 6.56
N ALA A 66 21.61 -1.98 6.69
CA ALA A 66 21.02 -1.20 5.60
C ALA A 66 21.97 -1.10 4.40
N ASP A 67 23.25 -0.81 4.65
CA ASP A 67 24.29 -0.73 3.62
C ASP A 67 24.49 -2.08 2.92
N ARG A 68 24.54 -3.17 3.69
CA ARG A 68 24.65 -4.54 3.16
C ARG A 68 23.48 -4.88 2.24
N GLU A 69 22.27 -4.52 2.64
CA GLU A 69 21.04 -4.79 1.88
C GLU A 69 20.78 -3.73 0.78
N ARG A 70 21.66 -2.74 0.62
CA ARG A 70 21.51 -1.63 -0.33
C ARG A 70 20.20 -0.85 -0.12
N SER A 71 19.79 -0.73 1.14
CA SER A 71 18.62 0.02 1.57
C SER A 71 19.09 1.31 2.23
N PRO A 72 19.04 2.46 1.56
CA PRO A 72 19.55 3.72 2.12
C PRO A 72 18.83 4.05 3.43
N MET A 73 19.61 4.40 4.47
CA MET A 73 19.12 4.82 5.77
C MET A 73 19.65 6.20 6.13
N TYR A 74 18.80 7.04 6.70
CA TYR A 74 19.11 8.40 7.08
C TYR A 74 18.67 8.64 8.52
N VAL A 75 19.53 9.24 9.34
CA VAL A 75 19.15 9.72 10.66
C VAL A 75 18.58 11.13 10.49
N VAL A 76 17.28 11.27 10.63
CA VAL A 76 16.55 12.50 10.28
C VAL A 76 16.12 13.32 11.48
N GLY A 77 16.31 12.84 12.69
CA GLY A 77 15.90 13.56 13.89
C GLY A 77 16.02 12.75 15.16
N GLU A 78 15.50 13.31 16.24
CA GLU A 78 15.55 12.74 17.58
C GLU A 78 14.24 12.96 18.35
N THR A 79 14.05 12.18 19.41
CA THR A 79 12.94 12.40 20.36
C THR A 79 13.32 13.47 21.38
N THR A 80 12.36 14.33 21.74
CA THR A 80 12.60 15.52 22.59
C THR A 80 12.00 15.42 23.99
N ASN A 81 11.02 14.54 24.20
CA ASN A 81 10.26 14.40 25.45
C ASN A 81 9.50 15.68 25.89
N ASP A 82 9.22 16.58 24.98
CA ASP A 82 8.51 17.84 25.21
C ASP A 82 7.08 17.84 24.66
N MET A 83 6.65 16.71 24.08
CA MET A 83 5.33 16.53 23.45
C MET A 83 5.08 17.51 22.31
N LYS A 84 6.14 17.94 21.63
CA LYS A 84 6.05 18.74 20.41
C LYS A 84 6.53 17.94 19.22
N PHE A 85 6.03 18.30 18.05
CA PHE A 85 6.52 17.80 16.79
C PHE A 85 7.02 18.95 15.93
N VAL A 86 8.29 18.90 15.58
CA VAL A 86 8.99 19.99 14.90
C VAL A 86 9.67 19.46 13.65
N PHE A 87 9.44 20.13 12.50
CA PHE A 87 10.31 20.08 11.34
C PHE A 87 11.08 21.38 11.26
N GLU A 88 12.39 21.30 11.09
CA GLU A 88 13.27 22.46 10.98
C GLU A 88 14.10 22.38 9.69
N GLN A 89 14.13 23.47 8.93
CA GLN A 89 14.96 23.65 7.76
C GLN A 89 16.37 24.08 8.13
N ALA A 90 17.32 23.93 7.23
CA ALA A 90 18.72 24.32 7.44
C ALA A 90 18.91 25.81 7.79
N ASP A 91 17.98 26.66 7.40
CA ASP A 91 17.98 28.10 7.72
C ASP A 91 17.29 28.43 9.06
N GLY A 92 16.87 27.41 9.81
CA GLY A 92 16.18 27.55 11.08
C GLY A 92 14.69 27.84 11.00
N VAL A 93 14.12 27.89 9.79
CA VAL A 93 12.69 28.03 9.60
C VAL A 93 12.01 26.71 10.00
N LYS A 94 10.93 26.82 10.76
CA LYS A 94 10.12 25.69 11.25
C LYS A 94 8.77 25.67 10.55
N PRO A 95 8.64 24.95 9.44
CA PRO A 95 7.34 24.83 8.76
C PRO A 95 6.31 24.11 9.62
N ILE A 96 6.76 23.28 10.57
CA ILE A 96 5.92 22.67 11.60
C ILE A 96 6.59 22.85 12.95
N ASP A 97 5.89 23.43 13.90
CA ASP A 97 6.19 23.48 15.35
C ASP A 97 4.85 23.41 16.08
N ILE A 98 4.41 22.22 16.40
CA ILE A 98 3.08 21.98 16.94
C ILE A 98 3.14 21.03 18.12
N LYS A 99 2.27 21.25 19.12
CA LYS A 99 2.09 20.26 20.19
C LYS A 99 1.32 19.05 19.65
N LEU A 100 1.77 17.86 20.02
CA LEU A 100 1.14 16.60 19.58
C LEU A 100 -0.32 16.48 19.99
N GLU A 101 -0.72 17.12 21.10
CA GLU A 101 -2.14 17.17 21.52
C GLU A 101 -3.08 17.82 20.48
N TYR A 102 -2.54 18.74 19.63
CA TYR A 102 -3.31 19.36 18.55
C TYR A 102 -3.36 18.51 17.28
N MET A 103 -2.39 17.63 17.11
CA MET A 103 -2.36 16.69 15.97
C MET A 103 -3.25 15.48 16.22
N PHE A 104 -3.03 14.81 17.33
CA PHE A 104 -3.73 13.55 17.64
C PHE A 104 -5.02 13.79 18.43
N GLY A 105 -5.06 14.84 19.26
CA GLY A 105 -6.23 15.20 20.02
C GLY A 105 -6.70 14.11 20.99
N LYS A 106 -7.89 14.31 21.51
CA LYS A 106 -8.66 13.24 22.16
C LYS A 106 -10.02 13.23 21.46
N PRO A 107 -10.22 12.36 20.46
CA PRO A 107 -11.53 12.25 19.84
C PRO A 107 -12.58 11.96 20.91
N PRO A 108 -13.78 12.50 20.78
CA PRO A 108 -14.86 12.24 21.76
C PRO A 108 -15.05 10.72 21.85
N ARG A 109 -15.12 10.23 23.08
CA ARG A 109 -15.28 8.81 23.34
C ARG A 109 -16.60 8.33 22.75
N THR A 110 -16.52 7.52 21.72
CA THR A 110 -17.70 6.85 21.17
C THR A 110 -18.10 5.72 22.12
N ILE A 111 -19.27 5.80 22.69
CA ILE A 111 -19.84 4.75 23.52
C ILE A 111 -20.85 4.00 22.66
N MET A 112 -20.46 2.84 22.19
CA MET A 112 -21.37 1.93 21.51
C MET A 112 -22.06 1.08 22.60
N LYS A 113 -23.39 1.25 22.70
CA LYS A 113 -24.21 0.40 23.56
C LYS A 113 -24.88 -0.62 22.65
N ASP A 114 -24.48 -1.83 22.80
CA ASP A 114 -25.07 -2.95 22.10
C ASP A 114 -25.92 -3.78 23.06
N HIS A 115 -26.96 -4.38 22.52
CA HIS A 115 -27.75 -5.39 23.25
C HIS A 115 -27.85 -6.61 22.33
N THR A 116 -27.52 -7.72 22.89
CA THR A 116 -27.77 -8.99 22.20
C THR A 116 -29.29 -9.21 22.15
N VAL A 117 -29.82 -9.26 20.95
CA VAL A 117 -31.19 -9.68 20.70
C VAL A 117 -31.13 -11.17 20.37
N GLU A 118 -31.71 -11.98 21.24
CA GLU A 118 -31.87 -13.39 20.93
C GLU A 118 -32.98 -13.53 19.89
N GLU A 119 -32.57 -13.73 18.65
CA GLU A 119 -33.52 -14.05 17.59
C GLU A 119 -33.72 -15.56 17.53
N THR A 120 -34.97 -15.96 17.50
CA THR A 120 -35.33 -17.38 17.33
C THR A 120 -35.63 -17.63 15.87
N TYR A 121 -34.80 -18.42 15.23
CA TYR A 121 -35.03 -18.82 13.84
C TYR A 121 -35.75 -20.15 13.78
N ALA A 122 -36.63 -20.28 12.79
CA ALA A 122 -37.25 -21.59 12.51
C ALA A 122 -36.14 -22.58 12.12
N PRO A 123 -36.24 -23.84 12.56
CA PRO A 123 -35.26 -24.86 12.15
C PRO A 123 -35.26 -25.00 10.63
N VAL A 124 -34.06 -25.08 10.07
CA VAL A 124 -33.90 -25.27 8.63
C VAL A 124 -34.38 -26.69 8.25
N VAL A 125 -35.30 -26.74 7.31
CA VAL A 125 -35.82 -28.01 6.79
C VAL A 125 -35.38 -28.17 5.34
N TYR A 126 -34.70 -29.26 5.07
CA TYR A 126 -34.22 -29.61 3.74
C TYR A 126 -35.05 -30.74 3.16
N LYS A 127 -35.33 -30.62 1.87
CA LYS A 127 -35.91 -31.72 1.09
C LYS A 127 -34.83 -32.24 0.13
N GLU A 128 -34.53 -33.49 0.24
CA GLU A 128 -33.49 -34.14 -0.57
C GLU A 128 -33.75 -34.00 -2.08
N SER A 129 -35.02 -34.01 -2.48
CA SER A 129 -35.45 -33.80 -3.87
C SER A 129 -35.17 -32.40 -4.42
N GLU A 130 -34.89 -31.43 -3.56
CA GLU A 130 -34.65 -30.03 -3.93
C GLU A 130 -33.14 -29.66 -3.85
N LEU A 131 -32.26 -30.62 -3.65
CA LEU A 131 -30.83 -30.37 -3.49
C LEU A 131 -30.24 -29.54 -4.62
N HIS A 132 -30.66 -29.79 -5.85
CA HIS A 132 -30.20 -29.05 -7.02
C HIS A 132 -30.58 -27.56 -6.95
N HIS A 133 -31.78 -27.29 -6.54
CA HIS A 133 -32.28 -25.93 -6.37
C HIS A 133 -31.52 -25.19 -5.24
N TYR A 134 -31.21 -25.87 -4.13
CA TYR A 134 -30.41 -25.26 -3.07
C TYR A 134 -29.00 -24.94 -3.53
N LEU A 135 -28.39 -25.83 -4.33
CA LEU A 135 -27.08 -25.56 -4.93
C LEU A 135 -27.11 -24.32 -5.84
N GLU A 136 -28.10 -24.25 -6.73
CA GLU A 136 -28.26 -23.09 -7.60
C GLU A 136 -28.43 -21.79 -6.81
N ASN A 137 -29.24 -21.80 -5.76
CA ASN A 137 -29.43 -20.64 -4.90
C ASN A 137 -28.13 -20.22 -4.20
N VAL A 138 -27.33 -21.17 -3.70
CA VAL A 138 -26.04 -20.86 -3.08
C VAL A 138 -25.07 -20.25 -4.09
N LEU A 139 -25.02 -20.81 -5.30
CA LEU A 139 -24.13 -20.28 -6.35
C LEU A 139 -24.52 -18.87 -6.83
N GLN A 140 -25.76 -18.46 -6.60
CA GLN A 140 -26.25 -17.11 -6.93
C GLN A 140 -26.08 -16.09 -5.79
N LEU A 141 -25.71 -16.53 -4.58
CA LEU A 141 -25.45 -15.59 -3.50
C LEU A 141 -24.33 -14.63 -3.88
N GLU A 142 -24.49 -13.37 -3.56
CA GLU A 142 -23.50 -12.33 -3.86
C GLU A 142 -22.09 -12.69 -3.33
N ALA A 143 -22.00 -13.31 -2.17
CA ALA A 143 -20.75 -13.76 -1.57
C ALA A 143 -20.07 -14.93 -2.32
N VAL A 144 -20.84 -15.71 -3.09
CA VAL A 144 -20.38 -16.94 -3.77
C VAL A 144 -20.29 -16.78 -5.27
N ALA A 145 -21.16 -15.96 -5.85
CA ALA A 145 -21.27 -15.76 -7.30
C ALA A 145 -19.93 -15.31 -7.91
N CYS A 146 -19.76 -15.62 -9.18
CA CYS A 146 -18.59 -15.23 -9.96
C CYS A 146 -18.36 -13.72 -9.93
N LYS A 147 -17.13 -13.32 -9.62
CA LYS A 147 -16.69 -11.92 -9.52
C LYS A 147 -15.72 -11.53 -10.62
N ASP A 148 -15.77 -12.19 -11.76
CA ASP A 148 -14.88 -11.93 -12.89
C ASP A 148 -14.89 -10.46 -13.33
N TRP A 149 -16.05 -9.83 -13.27
CA TRP A 149 -16.19 -8.42 -13.58
C TRP A 149 -15.36 -7.53 -12.63
N LEU A 150 -15.28 -7.90 -11.36
CA LEU A 150 -14.49 -7.19 -10.36
C LEU A 150 -12.99 -7.50 -10.53
N THR A 151 -12.63 -8.76 -10.60
CA THR A 151 -11.22 -9.21 -10.65
C THR A 151 -10.56 -8.94 -11.99
N ASN A 152 -11.33 -8.92 -13.09
CA ASN A 152 -10.79 -8.77 -14.44
C ASN A 152 -10.90 -7.36 -15.02
N LYS A 153 -11.64 -6.45 -14.39
CA LYS A 153 -11.86 -5.09 -14.89
C LYS A 153 -11.41 -3.98 -13.96
N VAL A 154 -11.47 -4.19 -12.64
CA VAL A 154 -11.04 -3.20 -11.66
C VAL A 154 -9.52 -2.98 -11.79
N ASP A 155 -9.12 -1.71 -11.75
CA ASP A 155 -7.73 -1.24 -11.85
C ASP A 155 -6.96 -1.62 -13.13
N ARG A 156 -7.66 -2.12 -14.15
CA ARG A 156 -7.04 -2.51 -15.41
C ARG A 156 -7.05 -1.43 -16.47
N SER A 157 -7.75 -0.34 -16.26
CA SER A 157 -7.86 0.79 -17.19
C SER A 157 -7.42 2.10 -16.55
N VAL A 158 -6.52 2.03 -15.57
CA VAL A 158 -5.97 3.20 -14.88
C VAL A 158 -5.32 4.13 -15.90
N THR A 159 -5.53 5.44 -15.72
CA THR A 159 -5.13 6.53 -16.63
C THR A 159 -5.95 6.68 -17.92
N GLY A 160 -6.78 5.73 -18.29
CA GLY A 160 -7.53 5.77 -19.55
C GLY A 160 -6.68 5.63 -20.83
N LYS A 161 -5.38 5.34 -20.69
CA LYS A 161 -4.47 5.16 -21.83
C LYS A 161 -4.25 3.69 -22.22
N VAL A 162 -4.93 2.77 -21.56
CA VAL A 162 -4.80 1.34 -21.84
C VAL A 162 -5.41 1.03 -23.19
N ALA A 163 -4.59 0.64 -24.16
CA ALA A 163 -5.01 0.23 -25.48
C ALA A 163 -5.30 -1.27 -25.56
N ARG A 164 -4.62 -2.07 -24.77
CA ARG A 164 -4.82 -3.51 -24.67
C ARG A 164 -4.49 -4.00 -23.27
N GLN A 165 -5.33 -4.86 -22.74
CA GLN A 165 -5.17 -5.47 -21.43
C GLN A 165 -5.23 -7.00 -21.50
N GLN A 166 -5.01 -7.64 -20.36
CA GLN A 166 -5.03 -9.09 -20.22
C GLN A 166 -6.39 -9.72 -20.62
N CYS A 167 -7.50 -9.11 -20.23
CA CYS A 167 -8.83 -9.63 -20.52
C CYS A 167 -9.28 -9.23 -21.93
N GLN A 168 -9.73 -10.20 -22.71
CA GLN A 168 -10.08 -10.03 -24.13
C GLN A 168 -11.26 -10.89 -24.54
N GLY A 169 -11.82 -10.53 -25.74
CA GLY A 169 -12.94 -11.23 -26.33
C GLY A 169 -14.28 -10.93 -25.65
N GLU A 170 -15.33 -11.55 -26.12
CA GLU A 170 -16.69 -11.34 -25.56
C GLU A 170 -16.80 -11.75 -24.10
N LEU A 171 -16.14 -12.83 -23.72
CA LEU A 171 -16.14 -13.37 -22.36
C LEU A 171 -15.17 -12.66 -21.42
N GLN A 172 -14.36 -11.72 -21.91
CA GLN A 172 -13.38 -11.01 -21.12
C GLN A 172 -12.46 -11.94 -20.28
N LEU A 173 -11.99 -13.00 -20.88
CA LEU A 173 -11.10 -13.95 -20.22
C LEU A 173 -9.65 -13.42 -20.18
N PRO A 174 -8.88 -13.72 -19.12
CA PRO A 174 -7.50 -13.25 -18.94
C PRO A 174 -6.51 -14.13 -19.75
N LEU A 175 -6.67 -14.15 -21.07
CA LEU A 175 -5.91 -15.01 -21.98
C LEU A 175 -4.77 -14.30 -22.73
N SER A 176 -4.60 -12.99 -22.53
CA SER A 176 -3.59 -12.23 -23.26
C SER A 176 -2.36 -11.98 -22.39
N ASP A 177 -1.20 -12.36 -22.93
CA ASP A 177 0.11 -12.05 -22.34
C ASP A 177 0.66 -10.71 -22.83
N LEU A 178 -0.17 -9.88 -23.43
CA LEU A 178 0.18 -8.58 -23.99
C LEU A 178 -0.59 -7.47 -23.30
N GLY A 179 0.14 -6.51 -22.73
CA GLY A 179 -0.36 -5.21 -22.33
C GLY A 179 0.12 -4.11 -23.26
N ALA A 180 -0.72 -3.15 -23.59
CA ALA A 180 -0.32 -1.98 -24.37
C ALA A 180 -0.93 -0.72 -23.80
N VAL A 181 -0.14 0.35 -23.71
CA VAL A 181 -0.56 1.67 -23.26
C VAL A 181 -0.17 2.74 -24.28
N ALA A 182 -1.03 3.71 -24.49
CA ALA A 182 -0.72 4.89 -25.30
C ALA A 182 0.23 5.82 -24.54
N LEU A 183 1.13 6.50 -25.25
CA LEU A 183 2.02 7.50 -24.65
C LEU A 183 1.27 8.80 -24.30
N ASP A 184 0.27 9.14 -25.08
CA ASP A 184 -0.55 10.33 -24.86
C ASP A 184 -2.01 10.09 -25.27
N TYR A 185 -2.88 11.09 -25.10
CA TYR A 185 -4.30 11.02 -25.45
C TYR A 185 -4.64 11.41 -26.90
N ARG A 186 -3.68 11.82 -27.71
CA ARG A 186 -3.89 12.37 -29.05
C ARG A 186 -3.17 11.58 -30.14
N GLY A 187 -1.99 11.06 -29.82
CA GLY A 187 -1.16 10.30 -30.74
C GLY A 187 -1.57 8.85 -30.90
N LYS A 188 -0.88 8.17 -31.78
CA LYS A 188 -1.04 6.71 -32.03
C LYS A 188 0.19 5.92 -31.58
N ALA A 189 1.15 6.58 -30.95
CA ALA A 189 2.32 5.93 -30.38
C ALA A 189 1.99 5.31 -29.02
N GLY A 190 2.57 4.16 -28.72
CA GLY A 190 2.35 3.43 -27.48
C GLY A 190 3.54 2.52 -27.15
N ILE A 191 3.46 1.93 -25.97
CA ILE A 191 4.39 0.89 -25.51
C ILE A 191 3.60 -0.38 -25.36
N ALA A 192 4.13 -1.49 -25.87
CA ALA A 192 3.60 -2.83 -25.69
C ALA A 192 4.59 -3.67 -24.90
N THR A 193 4.09 -4.40 -23.91
CA THR A 193 4.87 -5.34 -23.11
C THR A 193 4.21 -6.70 -23.19
N SER A 194 4.99 -7.74 -23.46
CA SER A 194 4.51 -9.12 -23.43
C SER A 194 5.40 -9.98 -22.55
N ILE A 195 4.79 -10.97 -21.90
CA ILE A 195 5.47 -11.94 -21.05
C ILE A 195 5.13 -13.34 -21.61
N GLY A 196 6.14 -14.07 -22.03
CA GLY A 196 6.00 -15.49 -22.37
C GLY A 196 6.17 -16.34 -21.10
N HIS A 197 5.24 -17.22 -20.85
CA HIS A 197 5.30 -18.15 -19.72
C HIS A 197 4.91 -19.56 -20.20
N ALA A 198 5.82 -20.51 -20.06
CA ALA A 198 5.63 -21.90 -20.48
C ALA A 198 5.91 -22.87 -19.32
N PRO A 199 5.02 -22.93 -18.30
CA PRO A 199 5.27 -23.69 -17.08
C PRO A 199 5.49 -25.19 -17.32
N VAL A 200 4.85 -25.78 -18.31
CA VAL A 200 5.01 -27.18 -18.65
C VAL A 200 6.41 -27.46 -19.22
N SER A 201 6.87 -26.61 -20.11
CA SER A 201 8.22 -26.71 -20.67
C SER A 201 9.30 -26.53 -19.60
N TYR A 202 9.09 -25.59 -18.69
CA TYR A 202 9.99 -25.35 -17.59
C TYR A 202 10.08 -26.54 -16.62
N THR A 203 8.95 -27.17 -16.32
CA THR A 203 8.90 -28.33 -15.42
C THR A 203 9.62 -29.54 -16.03
N HIS A 204 9.45 -29.75 -17.32
CA HIS A 204 10.11 -30.86 -18.03
C HIS A 204 11.59 -30.60 -18.34
N LEU A 205 11.98 -29.36 -18.61
CA LEU A 205 13.39 -29.00 -18.86
C LEU A 205 14.22 -29.09 -17.59
N ARG A 206 13.64 -28.82 -16.42
CA ARG A 206 14.35 -28.91 -15.15
C ARG A 206 14.75 -30.35 -14.78
N ASP A 207 13.98 -31.33 -15.22
CA ASP A 207 14.31 -32.74 -15.03
C ASP A 207 15.46 -33.19 -15.97
N HIS A 208 15.76 -32.42 -17.01
CA HIS A 208 16.83 -32.69 -17.95
C HIS A 208 18.09 -31.83 -17.75
N GLU A 209 17.98 -30.69 -17.10
CA GLU A 209 19.11 -29.80 -16.78
C GLU A 209 20.02 -30.30 -15.65
N THR A 210 19.63 -31.34 -14.97
CA THR A 210 20.50 -32.02 -13.98
C THR A 210 21.56 -32.90 -14.61
N VAL A 211 21.73 -32.86 -15.93
CA VAL A 211 22.68 -33.70 -16.69
C VAL A 211 23.72 -32.88 -17.45
N LEU A 212 23.84 -31.58 -17.23
CA LEU A 212 24.87 -30.75 -17.80
C LEU A 212 25.84 -30.24 -16.75
#